data_d7c083ae91a0fe1c2ba6f0c2b603d988
#
_entry.id   d7c083ae91a0fe1c2ba6f0c2b603d988
#
_cell.length_a   1.000
_cell.length_b   1.000
_cell.length_c   1.000
_cell.angle_alpha   90.00
_cell.angle_beta   90.00
_cell.angle_gamma   90.00
#
_symmetry.space_group_name_H-M   'P 1'
#
loop_
_entity.id
_entity.type
_entity.pdbx_description
1 polymer ?
#
loop_
_entity_poly.entity_id
_entity_poly.type
_entity_poly.pdbx_seq_one_letter_code
_entity_poly.pdbx_strand_id
1 'polypeptide(L)'
;MLLQSTSLSFAYPGQPSLSFPDFSLSGGEAVLLLGKSGSGKTTFLNLLAGLLSPSQGQVILDGTVLSALQGHRLDLFRGQHIGIVFQKPHLIAALSVKQNLELAQFLSKKKGASPISLLQDLGIAGKASAAVGTLSEGEAQRVSIARALVNSPKLILADEPTSSLDDLHAQRVVQLLKAQAAKIGAALVIVTHDQRVKSEVSQVLEVKSA
;
A
#
# COMPACT_ATOMS: atom_id res chain seq x y z
N MET A 1 -0.86 17.47 8.25
CA MET A 1 -1.37 16.09 8.22
C MET A 1 -1.63 15.70 6.79
N LEU A 2 -1.11 14.52 6.35
CA LEU A 2 -1.32 14.03 4.99
C LEU A 2 -2.50 13.05 4.91
N LEU A 3 -2.55 12.09 5.86
CA LEU A 3 -3.63 11.12 5.97
C LEU A 3 -4.34 11.31 7.31
N GLN A 4 -5.68 11.25 7.31
CA GLN A 4 -6.50 11.28 8.52
C GLN A 4 -7.66 10.28 8.36
N SER A 5 -7.96 9.55 9.42
CA SER A 5 -9.18 8.74 9.54
C SER A 5 -9.94 9.16 10.79
N THR A 6 -11.25 9.36 10.68
CA THR A 6 -12.08 9.84 11.79
C THR A 6 -13.36 9.03 11.84
N SER A 7 -13.63 8.42 13.01
CA SER A 7 -14.86 7.69 13.34
C SER A 7 -15.26 6.64 12.29
N LEU A 8 -14.27 5.97 11.69
CA LEU A 8 -14.50 5.01 10.62
C LEU A 8 -15.21 3.76 11.14
N SER A 9 -16.31 3.40 10.47
CA SER A 9 -16.92 2.08 10.61
C SER A 9 -17.28 1.49 9.25
N PHE A 10 -17.39 0.18 9.22
CA PHE A 10 -17.78 -0.57 8.03
C PHE A 10 -18.45 -1.89 8.40
N ALA A 11 -19.51 -2.26 7.70
CA ALA A 11 -20.16 -3.55 7.85
C ALA A 11 -20.28 -4.25 6.50
N TYR A 12 -19.85 -5.51 6.44
CA TYR A 12 -20.20 -6.38 5.32
C TYR A 12 -21.66 -6.82 5.43
N PRO A 13 -22.34 -7.09 4.32
CA PRO A 13 -23.73 -7.57 4.37
C PRO A 13 -23.89 -8.77 5.31
N GLY A 14 -24.78 -8.66 6.30
CA GLY A 14 -25.06 -9.72 7.25
C GLY A 14 -24.00 -9.95 8.34
N GLN A 15 -23.01 -9.06 8.47
CA GLN A 15 -21.97 -9.16 9.48
C GLN A 15 -22.01 -7.99 10.47
N PRO A 16 -21.48 -8.16 11.70
CA PRO A 16 -21.32 -7.05 12.65
C PRO A 16 -20.50 -5.89 12.07
N SER A 17 -20.78 -4.69 12.54
CA SER A 17 -20.01 -3.50 12.16
C SER A 17 -18.62 -3.54 12.78
N LEU A 18 -17.60 -3.29 11.96
CA LEU A 18 -16.23 -3.05 12.39
C LEU A 18 -16.04 -1.56 12.66
N SER A 19 -15.41 -1.22 13.76
CA SER A 19 -15.01 0.15 14.09
C SER A 19 -13.50 0.25 14.10
N PHE A 20 -12.96 1.35 13.58
CA PHE A 20 -11.53 1.54 13.42
C PHE A 20 -11.05 2.76 14.21
N PRO A 21 -9.80 2.73 14.72
CA PRO A 21 -9.26 3.83 15.49
C PRO A 21 -9.07 5.08 14.62
N ASP A 22 -9.29 6.23 15.23
CA ASP A 22 -8.89 7.50 14.64
C ASP A 22 -7.36 7.60 14.65
N PHE A 23 -6.80 8.02 13.53
CA PHE A 23 -5.37 8.33 13.47
C PHE A 23 -5.07 9.35 12.38
N SER A 24 -3.87 9.92 12.48
CA SER A 24 -3.35 10.82 11.47
C SER A 24 -1.87 10.56 11.23
N LEU A 25 -1.43 10.82 10.00
CA LEU A 25 -0.06 10.57 9.55
C LEU A 25 0.40 11.71 8.66
N SER A 26 1.62 12.18 8.87
CA SER A 26 2.25 13.19 8.03
C SER A 26 3.03 12.55 6.88
N GLY A 27 3.41 13.33 5.88
CA GLY A 27 4.32 12.86 4.83
C GLY A 27 5.67 12.46 5.41
N GLY A 28 6.23 11.34 4.93
CA GLY A 28 7.48 10.78 5.43
C GLY A 28 7.38 9.96 6.71
N GLU A 29 6.22 9.95 7.37
CA GLU A 29 5.99 9.10 8.55
C GLU A 29 5.56 7.68 8.15
N ALA A 30 5.85 6.71 9.04
CA ALA A 30 5.42 5.32 8.88
C ALA A 30 4.68 4.84 10.11
N VAL A 31 3.60 4.08 9.91
CA VAL A 31 2.82 3.43 10.96
C VAL A 31 2.64 1.95 10.67
N LEU A 32 2.72 1.14 11.71
CA LEU A 32 2.46 -0.29 11.67
C LEU A 32 1.08 -0.56 12.29
N LEU A 33 0.17 -1.10 11.49
CA LEU A 33 -1.15 -1.54 11.94
C LEU A 33 -1.07 -3.02 12.33
N LEU A 34 -1.06 -3.31 13.62
CA LEU A 34 -1.03 -4.66 14.17
C LEU A 34 -2.44 -5.13 14.55
N GLY A 35 -2.68 -6.43 14.45
CA GLY A 35 -3.91 -7.05 14.92
C GLY A 35 -3.94 -8.54 14.58
N LYS A 36 -4.77 -9.30 15.30
CA LYS A 36 -4.98 -10.73 15.04
C LYS A 36 -5.56 -10.96 13.63
N SER A 37 -5.43 -12.17 13.12
CA SER A 37 -6.15 -12.56 11.91
C SER A 37 -7.66 -12.35 12.11
N GLY A 38 -8.33 -11.80 11.10
CA GLY A 38 -9.76 -11.47 11.18
C GLY A 38 -10.12 -10.19 11.94
N SER A 39 -9.16 -9.41 12.47
CA SER A 39 -9.46 -8.14 13.18
C SER A 39 -9.87 -6.97 12.27
N GLY A 40 -10.03 -7.19 10.97
CA GLY A 40 -10.45 -6.14 10.03
C GLY A 40 -9.30 -5.29 9.43
N LYS A 41 -8.03 -5.68 9.59
CA LYS A 41 -6.88 -4.92 9.09
C LYS A 41 -6.94 -4.64 7.59
N THR A 42 -7.18 -5.66 6.78
CA THR A 42 -7.34 -5.51 5.32
C THR A 42 -8.55 -4.64 4.97
N THR A 43 -9.65 -4.75 5.74
CA THR A 43 -10.82 -3.87 5.59
C THR A 43 -10.43 -2.41 5.86
N PHE A 44 -9.70 -2.17 6.95
CA PHE A 44 -9.22 -0.83 7.29
C PHE A 44 -8.31 -0.26 6.19
N LEU A 45 -7.34 -1.05 5.71
CA LEU A 45 -6.48 -0.66 4.60
C LEU A 45 -7.31 -0.32 3.34
N ASN A 46 -8.32 -1.12 3.01
CA ASN A 46 -9.20 -0.87 1.86
C ASN A 46 -10.04 0.40 2.01
N LEU A 47 -10.45 0.76 3.23
CA LEU A 47 -11.08 2.04 3.53
C LEU A 47 -10.11 3.20 3.32
N LEU A 48 -8.88 3.09 3.84
CA LEU A 48 -7.82 4.09 3.64
C LEU A 48 -7.43 4.26 2.17
N ALA A 49 -7.54 3.18 1.39
CA ALA A 49 -7.32 3.20 -0.05
C ALA A 49 -8.50 3.75 -0.87
N GLY A 50 -9.67 3.96 -0.26
CA GLY A 50 -10.89 4.27 -1.00
C GLY A 50 -11.36 3.12 -1.91
N LEU A 51 -10.97 1.88 -1.61
CA LEU A 51 -11.47 0.66 -2.27
C LEU A 51 -12.81 0.22 -1.68
N LEU A 52 -13.06 0.57 -0.42
CA LEU A 52 -14.34 0.44 0.27
C LEU A 52 -14.81 1.83 0.72
N SER A 53 -16.12 2.03 0.70
CA SER A 53 -16.74 3.25 1.25
C SER A 53 -17.14 2.98 2.69
N PRO A 54 -16.75 3.84 3.66
CA PRO A 54 -17.13 3.64 5.05
C PRO A 54 -18.65 3.77 5.23
N SER A 55 -19.20 3.02 6.20
CA SER A 55 -20.61 3.18 6.64
C SER A 55 -20.78 4.46 7.44
N GLN A 56 -19.76 4.82 8.23
CA GLN A 56 -19.69 6.09 8.97
C GLN A 56 -18.24 6.58 8.98
N GLY A 57 -18.08 7.87 9.28
CA GLY A 57 -16.77 8.51 9.33
C GLY A 57 -16.22 8.86 7.97
N GLN A 58 -14.94 9.23 7.93
CA GLN A 58 -14.30 9.67 6.68
C GLN A 58 -12.81 9.42 6.68
N VAL A 59 -12.26 9.30 5.49
CA VAL A 59 -10.81 9.32 5.21
C VAL A 59 -10.49 10.57 4.43
N ILE A 60 -9.50 11.33 4.91
CA ILE A 60 -8.97 12.52 4.24
C ILE A 60 -7.53 12.22 3.83
N LEU A 61 -7.23 12.35 2.55
CA LEU A 61 -5.88 12.23 2.01
C LEU A 61 -5.53 13.52 1.27
N ASP A 62 -4.44 14.16 1.70
CA ASP A 62 -3.97 15.42 1.09
C ASP A 62 -5.07 16.48 0.97
N GLY A 63 -5.85 16.67 2.03
CA GLY A 63 -6.97 17.61 2.09
C GLY A 63 -8.25 17.16 1.34
N THR A 64 -8.22 16.01 0.67
CA THR A 64 -9.37 15.49 -0.09
C THR A 64 -10.10 14.41 0.70
N VAL A 65 -11.39 14.58 0.92
CA VAL A 65 -12.27 13.55 1.51
C VAL A 65 -12.54 12.49 0.46
N LEU A 66 -12.08 11.24 0.68
CA LEU A 66 -12.18 10.18 -0.33
C LEU A 66 -13.62 9.83 -0.70
N SER A 67 -14.54 9.85 0.26
CA SER A 67 -15.97 9.55 0.02
C SER A 67 -16.70 10.63 -0.80
N ALA A 68 -16.11 11.83 -0.96
CA ALA A 68 -16.64 12.87 -1.84
C ALA A 68 -16.31 12.60 -3.33
N LEU A 69 -15.38 11.69 -3.61
CA LEU A 69 -15.01 11.28 -4.96
C LEU A 69 -15.79 10.03 -5.36
N GLN A 70 -16.22 9.93 -6.62
CA GLN A 70 -16.96 8.78 -7.14
C GLN A 70 -16.47 8.36 -8.52
N GLY A 71 -16.61 7.07 -8.82
CA GLY A 71 -16.30 6.49 -10.12
C GLY A 71 -14.91 6.86 -10.61
N HIS A 72 -14.81 7.30 -11.87
CA HIS A 72 -13.53 7.64 -12.50
C HIS A 72 -12.70 8.69 -11.76
N ARG A 73 -13.33 9.64 -11.04
CA ARG A 73 -12.59 10.65 -10.24
C ARG A 73 -11.85 10.00 -9.07
N LEU A 74 -12.50 9.06 -8.38
CA LEU A 74 -11.87 8.31 -7.30
C LEU A 74 -10.75 7.40 -7.82
N ASP A 75 -10.99 6.71 -8.95
CA ASP A 75 -9.99 5.83 -9.58
C ASP A 75 -8.74 6.62 -9.99
N LEU A 76 -8.92 7.77 -10.61
CA LEU A 76 -7.82 8.64 -11.01
C LEU A 76 -7.06 9.17 -9.79
N PHE A 77 -7.76 9.61 -8.75
CA PHE A 77 -7.16 10.08 -7.51
C PHE A 77 -6.33 8.98 -6.85
N ARG A 78 -6.87 7.75 -6.72
CA ARG A 78 -6.12 6.58 -6.21
C ARG A 78 -4.86 6.35 -7.03
N GLY A 79 -5.00 6.24 -8.36
CA GLY A 79 -3.86 6.00 -9.25
C GLY A 79 -2.75 7.04 -9.13
N GLN A 80 -3.08 8.28 -8.77
CA GLN A 80 -2.13 9.38 -8.65
C GLN A 80 -1.52 9.54 -7.26
N HIS A 81 -2.25 9.17 -6.20
CA HIS A 81 -1.88 9.52 -4.83
C HIS A 81 -1.63 8.31 -3.92
N ILE A 82 -2.09 7.11 -4.29
CA ILE A 82 -2.02 5.93 -3.44
C ILE A 82 -1.28 4.80 -4.15
N GLY A 83 -0.21 4.30 -3.55
CA GLY A 83 0.46 3.07 -3.95
C GLY A 83 0.05 1.93 -3.03
N ILE A 84 -0.36 0.78 -3.60
CA ILE A 84 -0.77 -0.38 -2.82
C ILE A 84 0.15 -1.54 -3.12
N VAL A 85 0.75 -2.10 -2.07
CA VAL A 85 1.50 -3.36 -2.08
C VAL A 85 0.63 -4.42 -1.43
N PHE A 86 0.14 -5.36 -2.23
CA PHE A 86 -0.70 -6.46 -1.75
C PHE A 86 0.15 -7.62 -1.25
N GLN A 87 -0.40 -8.44 -0.37
CA GLN A 87 0.20 -9.69 0.10
C GLN A 87 0.63 -10.58 -1.07
N LYS A 88 -0.25 -10.79 -2.05
CA LYS A 88 0.09 -11.40 -3.34
C LYS A 88 0.37 -10.28 -4.34
N PRO A 89 1.45 -10.34 -5.12
CA PRO A 89 1.86 -9.25 -6.02
C PRO A 89 0.83 -8.81 -7.06
N HIS A 90 -0.13 -9.66 -7.46
CA HIS A 90 -1.16 -9.38 -8.46
C HIS A 90 -0.60 -8.71 -9.73
N LEU A 91 0.53 -9.21 -10.23
CA LEU A 91 1.12 -8.74 -11.47
C LEU A 91 0.34 -9.31 -12.66
N ILE A 92 0.23 -8.53 -13.73
CA ILE A 92 -0.47 -8.95 -14.95
C ILE A 92 0.47 -9.86 -15.74
N ALA A 93 0.15 -11.14 -15.78
CA ALA A 93 1.00 -12.19 -16.36
C ALA A 93 1.28 -12.01 -17.86
N ALA A 94 0.35 -11.41 -18.60
CA ALA A 94 0.50 -11.13 -20.03
C ALA A 94 1.48 -9.98 -20.34
N LEU A 95 1.91 -9.23 -19.33
CA LEU A 95 2.79 -8.08 -19.46
C LEU A 95 4.20 -8.40 -18.91
N SER A 96 5.22 -7.77 -19.49
CA SER A 96 6.56 -7.77 -18.89
C SER A 96 6.57 -6.99 -17.57
N VAL A 97 7.66 -7.13 -16.80
CA VAL A 97 7.88 -6.34 -15.57
C VAL A 97 7.74 -4.85 -15.84
N LYS A 98 8.44 -4.31 -16.83
CA LYS A 98 8.37 -2.90 -17.21
C LYS A 98 6.96 -2.48 -17.60
N GLN A 99 6.28 -3.28 -18.41
CA GLN A 99 4.90 -2.99 -18.84
C GLN A 99 3.90 -2.97 -17.69
N ASN A 100 4.08 -3.76 -16.63
CA ASN A 100 3.26 -3.68 -15.41
C ASN A 100 3.35 -2.29 -14.74
N LEU A 101 4.54 -1.67 -14.75
CA LEU A 101 4.74 -0.34 -14.21
C LEU A 101 4.18 0.73 -15.15
N GLU A 102 4.45 0.62 -16.45
CA GLU A 102 3.95 1.55 -17.48
C GLU A 102 2.42 1.58 -17.52
N LEU A 103 1.76 0.44 -17.32
CA LEU A 103 0.29 0.39 -17.25
C LEU A 103 -0.24 1.20 -16.05
N ALA A 104 0.41 1.12 -14.89
CA ALA A 104 0.01 1.91 -13.73
C ALA A 104 0.13 3.43 -14.01
N GLN A 105 1.17 3.87 -14.72
CA GLN A 105 1.31 5.25 -15.16
C GLN A 105 0.25 5.66 -16.19
N PHE A 106 -0.01 4.80 -17.16
CA PHE A 106 -1.02 5.04 -18.18
C PHE A 106 -2.41 5.23 -17.57
N LEU A 107 -2.82 4.35 -16.66
CA LEU A 107 -4.13 4.41 -16.01
C LEU A 107 -4.29 5.63 -15.10
N SER A 108 -3.23 6.04 -14.41
CA SER A 108 -3.24 7.22 -13.55
C SER A 108 -3.17 8.55 -14.29
N LYS A 109 -2.85 8.53 -15.58
CA LYS A 109 -2.58 9.73 -16.40
C LYS A 109 -1.49 10.64 -15.77
N LYS A 110 -0.60 10.06 -14.94
CA LYS A 110 0.46 10.79 -14.26
C LYS A 110 1.82 10.35 -14.80
N LYS A 111 2.65 11.31 -15.17
CA LYS A 111 4.06 11.03 -15.46
C LYS A 111 4.82 10.94 -14.14
N GLY A 112 5.02 9.74 -13.67
CA GLY A 112 5.73 9.45 -12.42
C GLY A 112 7.23 9.20 -12.62
N ALA A 113 7.81 8.35 -11.75
CA ALA A 113 9.21 7.95 -11.85
C ALA A 113 9.49 7.10 -13.11
N SER A 114 10.71 7.12 -13.61
CA SER A 114 11.12 6.20 -14.68
C SER A 114 11.01 4.75 -14.20
N PRO A 115 10.26 3.86 -14.89
CA PRO A 115 10.19 2.45 -14.53
C PRO A 115 11.56 1.79 -14.40
N ILE A 116 12.47 2.08 -15.33
CA ILE A 116 13.83 1.51 -15.32
C ILE A 116 14.62 2.01 -14.11
N SER A 117 14.62 3.31 -13.83
CA SER A 117 15.32 3.86 -12.67
C SER A 117 14.79 3.25 -11.36
N LEU A 118 13.46 3.09 -11.25
CA LEU A 118 12.86 2.48 -10.05
C LEU A 118 13.22 1.00 -9.90
N LEU A 119 13.28 0.24 -11.02
CA LEU A 119 13.75 -1.14 -11.01
C LEU A 119 15.25 -1.23 -10.65
N GLN A 120 16.07 -0.23 -11.02
CA GLN A 120 17.48 -0.13 -10.59
C GLN A 120 17.57 0.10 -9.08
N ASP A 121 16.81 1.07 -8.53
CA ASP A 121 16.76 1.34 -7.08
C ASP A 121 16.36 0.09 -6.26
N LEU A 122 15.55 -0.78 -6.85
CA LEU A 122 15.08 -2.03 -6.22
C LEU A 122 15.96 -3.27 -6.57
N GLY A 123 17.06 -3.09 -7.30
CA GLY A 123 18.00 -4.15 -7.61
C GLY A 123 17.48 -5.22 -8.59
N ILE A 124 16.51 -4.87 -9.44
CA ILE A 124 15.88 -5.79 -10.40
C ILE A 124 15.80 -5.24 -11.84
N ALA A 125 16.67 -4.27 -12.20
CA ALA A 125 16.65 -3.67 -13.53
C ALA A 125 16.88 -4.70 -14.66
N GLY A 126 17.70 -5.72 -14.42
CA GLY A 126 17.94 -6.81 -15.38
C GLY A 126 16.70 -7.65 -15.71
N LYS A 127 15.61 -7.50 -14.94
CA LYS A 127 14.35 -8.20 -15.16
C LYS A 127 13.29 -7.35 -15.88
N ALA A 128 13.62 -6.15 -16.34
CA ALA A 128 12.65 -5.22 -16.93
C ALA A 128 11.84 -5.83 -18.09
N SER A 129 12.47 -6.62 -18.95
CA SER A 129 11.82 -7.29 -20.09
C SER A 129 11.34 -8.71 -19.77
N ALA A 130 11.56 -9.21 -18.55
CA ALA A 130 11.19 -10.57 -18.17
C ALA A 130 9.67 -10.72 -18.09
N ALA A 131 9.19 -11.93 -18.43
CA ALA A 131 7.81 -12.33 -18.16
C ALA A 131 7.59 -12.52 -16.65
N VAL A 132 6.45 -12.09 -16.12
CA VAL A 132 6.13 -12.15 -14.69
C VAL A 132 6.25 -13.58 -14.13
N GLY A 133 5.83 -14.59 -14.90
CA GLY A 133 5.87 -15.98 -14.46
C GLY A 133 7.27 -16.58 -14.30
N THR A 134 8.33 -15.86 -14.71
CA THR A 134 9.74 -16.30 -14.55
C THR A 134 10.43 -15.72 -13.31
N LEU A 135 9.72 -14.88 -12.56
CA LEU A 135 10.27 -14.22 -11.38
C LEU A 135 10.22 -15.14 -10.16
N SER A 136 11.26 -15.07 -9.33
CA SER A 136 11.20 -15.59 -7.97
C SER A 136 10.19 -14.77 -7.14
N GLU A 137 9.73 -15.31 -6.02
CA GLU A 137 8.78 -14.63 -5.13
C GLU A 137 9.32 -13.27 -4.66
N GLY A 138 10.59 -13.21 -4.26
CA GLY A 138 11.24 -11.95 -3.85
C GLY A 138 11.40 -10.94 -5.00
N GLU A 139 11.60 -11.39 -6.25
CA GLU A 139 11.61 -10.52 -7.43
C GLU A 139 10.19 -9.99 -7.71
N ALA A 140 9.18 -10.85 -7.67
CA ALA A 140 7.78 -10.47 -7.86
C ALA A 140 7.31 -9.45 -6.80
N GLN A 141 7.74 -9.64 -5.54
CA GLN A 141 7.48 -8.68 -4.46
C GLN A 141 8.12 -7.31 -4.75
N ARG A 142 9.38 -7.28 -5.17
CA ARG A 142 10.05 -6.02 -5.55
C ARG A 142 9.38 -5.35 -6.75
N VAL A 143 8.90 -6.10 -7.74
CA VAL A 143 8.10 -5.54 -8.85
C VAL A 143 6.78 -4.97 -8.36
N SER A 144 6.10 -5.62 -7.40
CA SER A 144 4.88 -5.10 -6.78
C SER A 144 5.14 -3.77 -6.06
N ILE A 145 6.25 -3.67 -5.33
CA ILE A 145 6.69 -2.41 -4.69
C ILE A 145 6.99 -1.35 -5.77
N ALA A 146 7.72 -1.70 -6.83
CA ALA A 146 7.99 -0.78 -7.93
C ALA A 146 6.69 -0.23 -8.55
N ARG A 147 5.72 -1.11 -8.81
CA ARG A 147 4.43 -0.72 -9.37
C ARG A 147 3.66 0.23 -8.44
N ALA A 148 3.71 -0.01 -7.13
CA ALA A 148 3.08 0.88 -6.16
C ALA A 148 3.72 2.27 -6.11
N LEU A 149 5.03 2.36 -6.38
CA LEU A 149 5.82 3.60 -6.28
C LEU A 149 5.90 4.39 -7.59
N VAL A 150 5.64 3.75 -8.74
CA VAL A 150 5.94 4.34 -10.06
C VAL A 150 5.26 5.67 -10.33
N ASN A 151 4.12 5.93 -9.70
CA ASN A 151 3.40 7.20 -9.79
C ASN A 151 3.83 8.22 -8.73
N SER A 152 4.90 7.98 -7.98
CA SER A 152 5.34 8.81 -6.84
C SER A 152 4.14 9.17 -5.95
N PRO A 153 3.51 8.17 -5.31
CA PRO A 153 2.32 8.37 -4.51
C PRO A 153 2.63 9.19 -3.26
N LYS A 154 1.60 9.80 -2.66
CA LYS A 154 1.69 10.47 -1.36
C LYS A 154 1.46 9.50 -0.20
N LEU A 155 0.73 8.41 -0.43
CA LEU A 155 0.44 7.37 0.54
C LEU A 155 0.81 6.00 -0.03
N ILE A 156 1.56 5.23 0.75
CA ILE A 156 1.87 3.82 0.46
C ILE A 156 1.16 2.96 1.49
N LEU A 157 0.36 2.02 1.01
CA LEU A 157 -0.36 1.03 1.81
C LEU A 157 0.22 -0.35 1.50
N ALA A 158 0.68 -1.08 2.51
CA ALA A 158 1.22 -2.42 2.36
C ALA A 158 0.42 -3.42 3.20
N ASP A 159 -0.24 -4.36 2.54
CA ASP A 159 -1.03 -5.41 3.18
C ASP A 159 -0.21 -6.68 3.31
N GLU A 160 0.15 -7.05 4.54
CA GLU A 160 0.91 -8.25 4.89
C GLU A 160 2.15 -8.49 3.99
N PRO A 161 3.03 -7.47 3.79
CA PRO A 161 4.11 -7.56 2.80
C PRO A 161 5.19 -8.57 3.17
N THR A 162 5.13 -9.16 4.37
CA THR A 162 6.14 -10.07 4.93
C THR A 162 5.63 -11.48 5.20
N SER A 163 4.36 -11.78 4.92
CA SER A 163 3.66 -12.98 5.39
C SER A 163 4.23 -14.32 4.90
N SER A 164 4.94 -14.32 3.77
CA SER A 164 5.56 -15.53 3.18
C SER A 164 7.08 -15.56 3.31
N LEU A 165 7.66 -14.63 4.09
CA LEU A 165 9.11 -14.43 4.16
C LEU A 165 9.68 -14.93 5.51
N ASP A 166 10.94 -15.38 5.48
CA ASP A 166 11.72 -15.58 6.69
C ASP A 166 12.06 -14.25 7.37
N ASP A 167 12.60 -14.31 8.59
CA ASP A 167 12.86 -13.15 9.43
C ASP A 167 13.75 -12.10 8.74
N LEU A 168 14.83 -12.53 8.11
CA LEU A 168 15.79 -11.64 7.46
C LEU A 168 15.20 -10.94 6.24
N HIS A 169 14.45 -11.67 5.42
CA HIS A 169 13.78 -11.12 4.25
C HIS A 169 12.60 -10.21 4.63
N ALA A 170 11.87 -10.54 5.71
CA ALA A 170 10.79 -9.71 6.23
C ALA A 170 11.29 -8.31 6.64
N GLN A 171 12.36 -8.26 7.44
CA GLN A 171 12.99 -7.00 7.85
C GLN A 171 13.46 -6.18 6.65
N ARG A 172 14.13 -6.83 5.67
CA ARG A 172 14.61 -6.16 4.45
C ARG A 172 13.48 -5.54 3.64
N VAL A 173 12.33 -6.20 3.51
CA VAL A 173 11.16 -5.65 2.79
C VAL A 173 10.61 -4.42 3.50
N VAL A 174 10.48 -4.44 4.83
CA VAL A 174 10.02 -3.28 5.59
C VAL A 174 11.00 -2.11 5.48
N GLN A 175 12.31 -2.38 5.63
CA GLN A 175 13.35 -1.35 5.46
C GLN A 175 13.34 -0.76 4.05
N LEU A 176 13.16 -1.59 3.02
CA LEU A 176 13.04 -1.15 1.64
C LEU A 176 11.83 -0.24 1.44
N LEU A 177 10.65 -0.61 1.95
CA LEU A 177 9.44 0.21 1.88
C LEU A 177 9.63 1.56 2.59
N LYS A 178 10.22 1.55 3.79
CA LYS A 178 10.54 2.79 4.54
C LYS A 178 11.51 3.69 3.77
N ALA A 179 12.60 3.14 3.25
CA ALA A 179 13.59 3.89 2.50
C ALA A 179 12.97 4.54 1.23
N GLN A 180 12.15 3.78 0.50
CA GLN A 180 11.48 4.28 -0.69
C GLN A 180 10.41 5.33 -0.35
N ALA A 181 9.62 5.13 0.72
CA ALA A 181 8.64 6.11 1.20
C ALA A 181 9.33 7.42 1.60
N ALA A 182 10.40 7.35 2.37
CA ALA A 182 11.19 8.52 2.77
C ALA A 182 11.78 9.26 1.57
N LYS A 183 12.30 8.54 0.56
CA LYS A 183 12.88 9.11 -0.66
C LYS A 183 11.89 10.01 -1.43
N ILE A 184 10.60 9.67 -1.40
CA ILE A 184 9.55 10.44 -2.10
C ILE A 184 8.68 11.28 -1.16
N GLY A 185 8.97 11.31 0.15
CA GLY A 185 8.18 12.01 1.16
C GLY A 185 6.77 11.45 1.39
N ALA A 186 6.54 10.19 1.04
CA ALA A 186 5.24 9.55 1.20
C ALA A 186 5.01 9.09 2.65
N ALA A 187 3.75 9.12 3.11
CA ALA A 187 3.33 8.38 4.29
C ALA A 187 3.27 6.88 3.99
N LEU A 188 3.63 6.05 4.97
CA LEU A 188 3.64 4.59 4.84
C LEU A 188 2.78 3.94 5.92
N VAL A 189 1.80 3.14 5.50
CA VAL A 189 0.99 2.30 6.38
C VAL A 189 1.28 0.84 6.05
N ILE A 190 1.79 0.09 7.02
CA ILE A 190 2.03 -1.34 6.90
C ILE A 190 1.02 -2.08 7.78
N VAL A 191 0.25 -2.96 7.20
CA VAL A 191 -0.68 -3.85 7.90
C VAL A 191 -0.04 -5.21 8.02
N THR A 192 0.09 -5.74 9.24
CA THR A 192 0.60 -7.09 9.44
C THR A 192 0.19 -7.67 10.81
N HIS A 193 0.26 -8.98 10.94
CA HIS A 193 0.23 -9.69 12.21
C HIS A 193 1.65 -10.10 12.68
N ASP A 194 2.66 -9.80 11.87
CA ASP A 194 4.06 -10.19 12.09
C ASP A 194 4.74 -9.29 13.12
N GLN A 195 4.93 -9.84 14.32
CA GLN A 195 5.59 -9.13 15.44
C GLN A 195 7.10 -8.89 15.20
N ARG A 196 7.71 -9.66 14.29
CA ARG A 196 9.15 -9.58 13.98
C ARG A 196 9.57 -8.22 13.42
N VAL A 197 8.65 -7.54 12.75
CA VAL A 197 8.91 -6.22 12.14
C VAL A 197 8.47 -5.05 13.02
N LYS A 198 8.01 -5.32 14.25
CA LYS A 198 7.55 -4.27 15.17
C LYS A 198 8.64 -3.25 15.51
N SER A 199 9.88 -3.70 15.61
CA SER A 199 11.03 -2.83 15.90
C SER A 199 11.41 -1.91 14.73
N GLU A 200 10.96 -2.23 13.53
CA GLU A 200 11.29 -1.47 12.31
C GLU A 200 10.50 -0.16 12.17
N VAL A 201 9.36 -0.03 12.86
CA VAL A 201 8.48 1.14 12.77
C VAL A 201 8.14 1.63 14.17
N SER A 202 8.43 2.90 14.46
CA SER A 202 8.27 3.48 15.80
C SER A 202 6.81 3.69 16.20
N GLN A 203 5.94 3.98 15.24
CA GLN A 203 4.52 4.19 15.49
C GLN A 203 3.74 2.90 15.23
N VAL A 204 3.08 2.39 16.27
CA VAL A 204 2.28 1.17 16.20
C VAL A 204 0.84 1.50 16.61
N LEU A 205 -0.11 1.08 15.80
CA LEU A 205 -1.54 1.19 16.07
C LEU A 205 -2.15 -0.21 16.09
N GLU A 206 -2.89 -0.56 17.13
CA GLU A 206 -3.57 -1.84 17.22
C GLU A 206 -4.98 -1.76 16.66
N VAL A 207 -5.29 -2.63 15.70
CA VAL A 207 -6.65 -2.85 15.19
C VAL A 207 -7.26 -4.01 15.97
N LYS A 208 -8.21 -3.68 16.86
CA LYS A 208 -8.93 -4.68 17.66
C LYS A 208 -10.16 -5.13 16.90
N SER A 209 -10.47 -6.44 16.95
CA SER A 209 -11.80 -6.93 16.59
C SER A 209 -12.83 -6.34 17.57
N ALA A 210 -13.93 -5.85 17.02
CA ALA A 210 -15.08 -5.47 17.82
C ALA A 210 -15.63 -6.66 18.62
#